data_606429b0209b16b473d1d95095c08f67
#
_entry.id   606429b0209b16b473d1d95095c08f67
#
_cell.length_a   1.000
_cell.length_b   1.000
_cell.length_c   1.000
_cell.angle_alpha   90.00
_cell.angle_beta   90.00
_cell.angle_gamma   90.00
#
_symmetry.space_group_name_H-M   'P 1'
#
loop_
_entity.id
_entity.type
_entity.pdbx_description
1 polymer ?
#
loop_
_entity_poly.entity_id
_entity_poly.type
_entity_poly.pdbx_seq_one_letter_code
_entity_poly.pdbx_strand_id
1 'polypeptide(L)'
;MHPKLGQSSSSSHHGSNNSAATGTNLIAPNTGLGQHFLKNPAVVTAIIKKAAIKATDVVFEIGPGTGNLTIPLLRDCKKVIAMEYDTRMVREVLKRVEQTSDATKLQVIQGDAIQTKWP
;
A
#
# COMPACT_ATOMS: atom_id res chain seq x y z
N MET A 1 -0.60 -16.52 -9.71
CA MET A 1 -0.51 -15.11 -9.42
C MET A 1 0.34 -14.88 -8.20
N HIS A 2 1.26 -13.95 -8.30
CA HIS A 2 2.14 -13.67 -7.18
C HIS A 2 1.75 -12.36 -6.55
N PRO A 3 1.35 -12.38 -5.31
CA PRO A 3 1.09 -11.14 -4.62
C PRO A 3 2.39 -10.36 -4.42
N LYS A 4 2.33 -9.09 -4.60
CA LYS A 4 3.42 -8.22 -4.26
C LYS A 4 3.08 -7.45 -3.01
N LEU A 5 4.10 -7.29 -2.19
CA LEU A 5 3.93 -6.57 -0.98
C LEU A 5 4.12 -5.12 -1.25
N GLY A 6 3.08 -4.40 -1.28
CA GLY A 6 3.14 -2.96 -1.38
C GLY A 6 2.90 -2.39 -0.04
N GLN A 7 3.69 -1.44 0.34
CA GLN A 7 3.58 -1.02 1.65
C GLN A 7 3.48 0.38 1.78
N SER A 8 2.68 0.74 2.61
CA SER A 8 2.71 2.06 3.01
C SER A 8 3.41 2.24 4.31
N SER A 9 4.23 1.37 4.72
CA SER A 9 5.01 1.62 5.85
C SER A 9 6.41 1.51 5.51
N SER A 10 7.27 2.12 6.07
CA SER A 10 8.49 2.25 5.67
C SER A 10 9.44 1.49 6.06
N SER A 11 10.26 1.29 5.62
CA SER A 11 11.47 1.11 6.02
C SER A 11 12.30 1.16 5.02
N SER A 12 12.79 1.22 4.73
CA SER A 12 13.61 1.31 3.85
C SER A 12 14.55 0.43 3.67
N HIS A 13 14.49 0.07 3.45
CA HIS A 13 15.10 -0.39 3.05
C HIS A 13 15.80 -0.55 2.43
N HIS A 14 16.16 -0.80 2.16
CA HIS A 14 16.85 -0.92 1.60
C HIS A 14 17.27 -1.45 0.95
N GLY A 15 17.37 -1.65 0.74
CA GLY A 15 17.69 -2.21 0.12
C GLY A 15 17.91 -2.67 -0.44
N SER A 16 18.21 -2.97 -0.72
CA SER A 16 18.38 -3.48 -1.30
C SER A 16 18.22 -4.25 -1.62
N ASN A 17 18.08 -4.59 -1.77
CA ASN A 17 17.93 -5.39 -2.07
C ASN A 17 17.28 -5.99 -2.32
N ASN A 18 17.07 -6.13 -2.44
CA ASN A 18 16.53 -6.74 -2.60
C ASN A 18 15.80 -7.09 -2.96
N SER A 19 15.72 -7.12 -3.13
CA SER A 19 15.09 -7.51 -3.40
C SER A 19 14.22 -7.66 -3.59
N ALA A 20 14.12 -7.60 -3.88
CA ALA A 20 13.38 -7.85 -4.05
C ALA A 20 12.53 -8.04 -3.97
N ALA A 21 12.76 -7.96 -4.22
CA ALA A 21 12.05 -8.34 -4.17
C ALA A 21 11.07 -8.40 -3.71
N THR A 22 11.05 -8.46 -3.50
CA THR A 22 10.03 -8.73 -2.96
C THR A 22 9.40 -7.69 -2.36
N GLY A 23 9.51 -6.86 -2.87
CA GLY A 23 8.74 -5.94 -2.46
C GLY A 23 8.76 -5.39 -1.18
N THR A 24 9.70 -5.08 -0.91
CA THR A 24 9.75 -4.80 0.28
C THR A 24 10.19 -3.52 0.61
N ASN A 25 9.97 -2.57 -0.14
CA ASN A 25 10.23 -1.24 0.26
C ASN A 25 9.08 -0.76 1.05
N LEU A 26 9.33 -0.66 2.32
CA LEU A 26 8.31 -0.31 3.23
C LEU A 26 8.37 1.15 3.51
N ILE A 27 7.27 1.81 3.33
CA ILE A 27 7.13 3.19 3.75
C ILE A 27 6.14 3.21 4.88
N ALA A 28 6.52 3.74 6.03
CA ALA A 28 5.67 3.76 7.18
C ALA A 28 4.86 5.03 7.25
N PRO A 29 3.62 4.99 6.85
CA PRO A 29 2.79 6.17 6.90
C PRO A 29 2.45 6.61 8.31
N ASN A 30 2.66 5.70 9.26
CA ASN A 30 2.36 6.02 10.64
C ASN A 30 3.42 6.91 11.28
N THR A 31 4.57 7.09 10.64
CA THR A 31 5.55 8.05 11.09
C THR A 31 5.26 9.36 10.39
N GLY A 32 5.53 10.45 11.06
CA GLY A 32 5.34 11.77 10.47
C GLY A 32 6.08 11.91 9.16
N LEU A 33 7.30 11.39 9.10
CA LEU A 33 8.11 11.47 7.90
C LEU A 33 7.53 10.66 6.76
N GLY A 34 7.08 9.44 7.02
CA GLY A 34 6.49 8.60 6.00
C GLY A 34 5.23 9.21 5.43
N GLN A 35 4.35 9.73 6.29
CA GLN A 35 3.15 10.40 5.84
C GLN A 35 3.45 11.64 5.03
N HIS A 36 4.47 12.37 5.41
CA HIS A 36 4.86 13.57 4.69
C HIS A 36 5.29 13.25 3.26
N PHE A 37 6.11 12.22 3.09
CA PHE A 37 6.54 11.80 1.76
C PHE A 37 5.38 11.34 0.90
N LEU A 38 4.43 10.63 1.47
CA LEU A 38 3.30 10.11 0.70
C LEU A 38 2.30 11.19 0.28
N LYS A 39 2.46 12.40 0.78
CA LYS A 39 1.68 13.53 0.29
C LYS A 39 2.24 14.08 -1.01
N ASN A 40 3.45 13.72 -1.38
CA ASN A 40 4.07 14.20 -2.60
C ASN A 40 3.78 13.22 -3.75
N PRO A 41 3.00 13.63 -4.76
CA PRO A 41 2.64 12.71 -5.84
C PRO A 41 3.84 12.18 -6.61
N ALA A 42 4.93 12.95 -6.72
CA ALA A 42 6.12 12.49 -7.42
C ALA A 42 6.79 11.34 -6.69
N VAL A 43 6.78 11.37 -5.35
CA VAL A 43 7.34 10.29 -4.55
C VAL A 43 6.50 9.03 -4.72
N VAL A 44 5.18 9.16 -4.67
CA VAL A 44 4.27 8.03 -4.84
C VAL A 44 4.46 7.41 -6.22
N THR A 45 4.53 8.23 -7.26
CA THR A 45 4.76 7.75 -8.62
C THR A 45 6.09 6.98 -8.72
N ALA A 46 7.12 7.50 -8.09
CA ALA A 46 8.44 6.86 -8.10
C ALA A 46 8.40 5.49 -7.41
N ILE A 47 7.67 5.39 -6.28
CA ILE A 47 7.54 4.14 -5.56
C ILE A 47 6.85 3.08 -6.44
N ILE A 48 5.74 3.45 -7.06
CA ILE A 48 4.97 2.53 -7.89
C ILE A 48 5.78 2.08 -9.09
N LYS A 49 6.47 3.01 -9.72
CA LYS A 49 7.31 2.70 -10.86
C LYS A 49 8.44 1.75 -10.48
N LYS A 50 9.07 2.01 -9.35
CA LYS A 50 10.18 1.18 -8.87
C LYS A 50 9.71 -0.23 -8.51
N ALA A 51 8.51 -0.35 -7.99
CA ALA A 51 7.94 -1.64 -7.64
C ALA A 51 7.55 -2.46 -8.88
N ALA A 52 7.51 -1.84 -10.04
CA ALA A 52 7.17 -2.51 -11.31
C ALA A 52 5.84 -3.27 -11.22
N ILE A 53 4.83 -2.59 -10.70
CA ILE A 53 3.49 -3.17 -10.52
C ILE A 53 2.87 -3.45 -11.88
N LYS A 54 2.25 -4.62 -12.02
CA LYS A 54 1.58 -5.05 -13.24
C LYS A 54 0.09 -5.16 -13.03
N ALA A 55 -0.66 -5.06 -14.11
CA ALA A 55 -2.12 -5.15 -14.06
C ALA A 55 -2.63 -6.49 -13.53
N THR A 56 -1.81 -7.52 -13.53
CA THR A 56 -2.17 -8.84 -13.01
C THR A 56 -1.76 -9.05 -11.56
N ASP A 57 -1.06 -8.09 -10.96
CA ASP A 57 -0.54 -8.26 -9.62
C ASP A 57 -1.61 -8.03 -8.55
N VAL A 58 -1.50 -8.81 -7.49
CA VAL A 58 -2.19 -8.56 -6.22
C VAL A 58 -1.16 -7.97 -5.27
N VAL A 59 -1.46 -6.81 -4.73
CA VAL A 59 -0.52 -6.08 -3.88
C VAL A 59 -1.01 -6.12 -2.45
N PHE A 60 -0.12 -6.45 -1.53
CA PHE A 60 -0.40 -6.35 -0.11
C PHE A 60 0.18 -5.06 0.43
N GLU A 61 -0.65 -4.28 1.07
CA GLU A 61 -0.24 -2.99 1.61
C GLU A 61 -0.46 -2.97 3.12
N ILE A 62 0.55 -2.57 3.87
CA ILE A 62 0.46 -2.47 5.32
C ILE A 62 0.34 -1.01 5.71
N GLY A 63 -0.71 -0.67 6.44
CA GLY A 63 -0.93 0.68 6.92
C GLY A 63 -1.22 1.68 5.82
N PRO A 64 -2.30 1.48 5.04
CA PRO A 64 -2.63 2.40 3.94
C PRO A 64 -2.89 3.84 4.38
N GLY A 65 -3.18 4.06 5.66
CA GLY A 65 -3.54 5.38 6.14
C GLY A 65 -4.74 5.92 5.40
N THR A 66 -4.62 7.13 4.86
CA THR A 66 -5.71 7.73 4.11
C THR A 66 -5.74 7.31 2.64
N GLY A 67 -4.79 6.49 2.21
CA GLY A 67 -4.82 5.94 0.86
C GLY A 67 -3.98 6.67 -0.17
N ASN A 68 -3.02 7.48 0.25
CA ASN A 68 -2.19 8.22 -0.69
C ASN A 68 -1.39 7.32 -1.63
N LEU A 69 -0.99 6.14 -1.17
CA LEU A 69 -0.34 5.16 -2.01
C LEU A 69 -1.37 4.18 -2.60
N THR A 70 -2.41 3.87 -1.82
CA THR A 70 -3.43 2.90 -2.19
C THR A 70 -4.12 3.27 -3.50
N ILE A 71 -4.53 4.53 -3.64
CA ILE A 71 -5.29 4.96 -4.81
C ILE A 71 -4.49 4.78 -6.11
N PRO A 72 -3.25 5.26 -6.19
CA PRO A 72 -2.44 4.99 -7.39
C PRO A 72 -2.14 3.53 -7.61
N LEU A 73 -1.94 2.73 -6.54
CA LEU A 73 -1.72 1.29 -6.69
C LEU A 73 -2.91 0.62 -7.35
N LEU A 74 -4.11 1.00 -6.95
CA LEU A 74 -5.33 0.39 -7.49
C LEU A 74 -5.45 0.59 -9.00
N ARG A 75 -4.93 1.68 -9.52
CA ARG A 75 -4.97 1.92 -10.97
C ARG A 75 -4.10 0.95 -11.75
N ASP A 76 -3.00 0.51 -11.15
CA ASP A 76 -1.96 -0.22 -11.86
C ASP A 76 -1.92 -1.71 -11.58
N CYS A 77 -2.74 -2.20 -10.67
CA CYS A 77 -2.72 -3.61 -10.27
C CYS A 77 -4.10 -4.26 -10.42
N LYS A 78 -4.15 -5.54 -10.18
CA LYS A 78 -5.42 -6.27 -10.22
C LYS A 78 -6.22 -6.04 -8.95
N LYS A 79 -5.55 -6.04 -7.80
CA LYS A 79 -6.20 -5.96 -6.50
C LYS A 79 -5.21 -5.50 -5.46
N VAL A 80 -5.68 -4.73 -4.49
CA VAL A 80 -4.91 -4.40 -3.30
C VAL A 80 -5.60 -5.00 -2.09
N ILE A 81 -4.84 -5.72 -1.27
CA ILE A 81 -5.28 -6.20 0.02
C ILE A 81 -4.50 -5.40 1.04
N ALA A 82 -5.19 -4.52 1.75
CA ALA A 82 -4.56 -3.62 2.70
C ALA A 82 -4.91 -4.01 4.12
N MET A 83 -3.97 -3.93 5.02
CA MET A 83 -4.21 -4.20 6.43
C MET A 83 -3.94 -2.93 7.22
N GLU A 84 -4.93 -2.49 7.97
CA GLU A 84 -4.87 -1.28 8.74
C GLU A 84 -5.33 -1.54 10.17
N TYR A 85 -4.55 -1.08 11.13
CA TYR A 85 -4.85 -1.29 12.54
C TYR A 85 -5.89 -0.29 13.06
N ASP A 86 -5.83 0.95 12.59
CA ASP A 86 -6.66 2.04 13.11
C ASP A 86 -8.02 2.05 12.40
N THR A 87 -9.09 1.88 13.17
CA THR A 87 -10.45 1.87 12.65
C THR A 87 -10.79 3.14 11.88
N ARG A 88 -10.29 4.28 12.32
CA ARG A 88 -10.57 5.55 11.65
C ARG A 88 -9.92 5.59 10.27
N MET A 89 -8.72 5.05 10.17
CA MET A 89 -8.02 5.00 8.89
C MET A 89 -8.70 4.03 7.94
N VAL A 90 -9.21 2.91 8.45
CA VAL A 90 -9.99 1.99 7.62
C VAL A 90 -11.16 2.73 6.98
N ARG A 91 -11.91 3.50 7.78
CA ARG A 91 -13.05 4.25 7.24
C ARG A 91 -12.62 5.31 6.24
N GLU A 92 -11.51 6.00 6.53
CA GLU A 92 -11.04 7.05 5.65
C GLU A 92 -10.58 6.52 4.30
N VAL A 93 -9.83 5.42 4.30
CA VAL A 93 -9.35 4.86 3.04
C VAL A 93 -10.50 4.30 2.22
N LEU A 94 -11.46 3.64 2.86
CA LEU A 94 -12.64 3.13 2.15
C LEU A 94 -13.46 4.24 1.54
N LYS A 95 -13.69 5.30 2.31
CA LYS A 95 -14.45 6.45 1.86
C LYS A 95 -13.78 7.12 0.67
N ARG A 96 -12.47 7.27 0.74
CA ARG A 96 -11.72 7.92 -0.33
C ARG A 96 -11.70 7.09 -1.59
N VAL A 97 -11.54 5.77 -1.45
CA VAL A 97 -11.46 4.86 -2.58
C VAL A 97 -12.83 4.68 -3.26
N GLU A 98 -13.92 4.74 -2.50
CA GLU A 98 -15.24 4.55 -3.09
C GLU A 98 -15.59 5.64 -4.12
N GLN A 99 -14.88 6.76 -4.09
CA GLN A 99 -15.06 7.81 -5.07
C GLN A 99 -14.32 7.55 -6.37
N THR A 100 -13.57 6.45 -6.45
CA THR A 100 -12.81 6.09 -7.63
C THR A 100 -13.48 4.93 -8.36
N SER A 101 -13.14 4.74 -9.63
CA SER A 101 -13.67 3.62 -10.39
C SER A 101 -13.03 2.29 -10.00
N ASP A 102 -11.99 2.32 -9.17
CA ASP A 102 -11.25 1.11 -8.78
C ASP A 102 -11.63 0.59 -7.41
N ALA A 103 -12.72 1.08 -6.83
CA ALA A 103 -13.11 0.73 -5.47
C ALA A 103 -13.26 -0.78 -5.24
N THR A 104 -13.75 -1.50 -6.24
CA THR A 104 -13.96 -2.94 -6.11
C THR A 104 -12.67 -3.73 -6.04
N LYS A 105 -11.55 -3.13 -6.38
CA LYS A 105 -10.25 -3.80 -6.31
C LYS A 105 -9.63 -3.77 -4.92
N LEU A 106 -10.19 -3.02 -3.99
CA LEU A 106 -9.63 -2.89 -2.65
C LEU A 106 -10.33 -3.79 -1.66
N GLN A 107 -9.55 -4.54 -0.91
CA GLN A 107 -10.01 -5.27 0.26
C GLN A 107 -9.21 -4.76 1.45
N VAL A 108 -9.90 -4.24 2.47
CA VAL A 108 -9.24 -3.78 3.69
C VAL A 108 -9.52 -4.77 4.80
N ILE A 109 -8.46 -5.19 5.47
CA ILE A 109 -8.55 -6.04 6.64
C ILE A 109 -8.12 -5.19 7.83
N GLN A 110 -9.00 -5.06 8.81
CA GLN A 110 -8.64 -4.34 10.02
C GLN A 110 -7.90 -5.28 10.95
N GLY A 111 -6.70 -4.92 11.33
CA GLY A 111 -5.92 -5.75 12.22
C GLY A 111 -4.47 -5.35 12.28
N ASP A 112 -3.74 -6.09 13.10
CA ASP A 112 -2.32 -5.92 13.26
C ASP A 112 -1.62 -6.83 12.25
N ALA A 113 -0.81 -6.26 11.37
CA ALA A 113 -0.15 -7.01 10.31
C ALA A 113 0.78 -8.10 10.83
N ILE A 114 1.26 -7.94 12.06
CA ILE A 114 2.18 -8.92 12.65
C ILE A 114 1.40 -10.11 13.23
N GLN A 115 0.21 -9.86 13.77
CA GLN A 115 -0.54 -10.88 14.49
C GLN A 115 -1.70 -11.47 13.69
N THR A 116 -2.08 -10.82 12.60
CA THR A 116 -3.24 -11.24 11.83
C THR A 116 -2.81 -12.15 10.69
N LYS A 117 -3.61 -13.17 10.41
CA LYS A 117 -3.36 -14.01 9.25
C LYS A 117 -3.80 -13.30 7.99
N TRP A 118 -2.92 -13.26 7.03
CA TRP A 118 -3.25 -12.75 5.70
C TRP A 118 -3.96 -13.80 4.87
N PRO A 119 -4.83 -13.39 4.00
CA PRO A 119 -5.52 -14.34 3.10
C PRO A 119 -4.60 -15.05 2.15
#